data_f806069f8b6f9f12d111887f7c054766
#
_entry.id   f806069f8b6f9f12d111887f7c054766
#
_cell.length_a   1.000
_cell.length_b   1.000
_cell.length_c   1.000
_cell.angle_alpha   90.00
_cell.angle_beta   90.00
_cell.angle_gamma   90.00
#
_symmetry.space_group_name_H-M   'P 1'
#
loop_
_entity.id
_entity.type
_entity.pdbx_description
1 polymer ?
#
loop_
_entity_poly.entity_id
_entity_poly.type
_entity_poly.pdbx_seq_one_letter_code
_entity_poly.pdbx_strand_id
1 'polypeptide(L)'
;MVVACGGADREPPRTSPERRAAPPEGRAEDATTTAEAEPREISTDTAIADDAGAGTPEREASLQVVEEGKGYLIAGRTAEAERRFDRATRIDPTNGFAYYWLGRSRVEAGDLAAAAGVLEKAESLLGPYPEWRDRAARLLASVR
;
A
#
# COMPACT_ATOMS: atom_id res chain seq x y z
N MET A 1 -15.13 -11.77 -83.50
CA MET A 1 -15.82 -10.81 -82.61
C MET A 1 -15.41 -11.07 -81.21
N VAL A 2 -14.56 -10.25 -80.73
CA VAL A 2 -14.02 -10.41 -79.42
C VAL A 2 -14.11 -9.12 -78.67
N VAL A 3 -14.77 -9.17 -77.55
CA VAL A 3 -14.88 -8.02 -76.63
C VAL A 3 -13.87 -8.30 -75.52
N ALA A 4 -12.87 -7.49 -75.42
CA ALA A 4 -11.96 -7.44 -74.34
C ALA A 4 -12.54 -6.61 -73.18
N CYS A 5 -12.78 -7.24 -72.08
CA CYS A 5 -13.09 -6.53 -70.88
C CYS A 5 -11.80 -6.32 -70.10
N GLY A 6 -11.38 -5.10 -70.02
CA GLY A 6 -10.28 -4.71 -69.19
C GLY A 6 -10.64 -4.85 -67.71
N GLY A 7 -9.86 -5.65 -67.01
CA GLY A 7 -9.89 -5.73 -65.58
C GLY A 7 -9.28 -4.46 -64.98
N ALA A 8 -10.09 -3.72 -64.27
CA ALA A 8 -9.59 -2.64 -63.48
C ALA A 8 -9.03 -3.23 -62.18
N ASP A 9 -7.75 -3.28 -62.10
CA ASP A 9 -7.06 -3.51 -60.83
C ASP A 9 -7.32 -2.34 -59.93
N ARG A 10 -8.25 -2.52 -59.04
CA ARG A 10 -8.41 -1.61 -57.90
C ARG A 10 -7.49 -2.09 -56.80
N GLU A 11 -6.38 -1.48 -56.73
CA GLU A 11 -5.59 -1.53 -55.49
C GLU A 11 -6.47 -1.04 -54.34
N PRO A 12 -6.52 -1.82 -53.24
CA PRO A 12 -7.15 -1.34 -52.02
C PRO A 12 -6.36 -0.13 -51.50
N PRO A 13 -7.03 0.87 -50.96
CA PRO A 13 -6.33 2.01 -50.40
C PRO A 13 -5.42 1.51 -49.30
N ARG A 14 -4.16 1.83 -49.43
CA ARG A 14 -3.19 1.66 -48.36
C ARG A 14 -3.65 2.51 -47.21
N THR A 15 -4.20 1.85 -46.23
CA THR A 15 -4.41 2.51 -44.95
C THR A 15 -3.05 2.94 -44.45
N SER A 16 -2.85 4.21 -44.40
CA SER A 16 -1.70 4.81 -43.75
C SER A 16 -1.53 4.18 -42.36
N PRO A 17 -0.33 3.83 -41.96
CA PRO A 17 -0.13 3.40 -40.62
C PRO A 17 -0.62 4.51 -39.71
N GLU A 18 -1.61 4.17 -38.91
CA GLU A 18 -2.04 5.03 -37.84
C GLU A 18 -0.79 5.51 -37.11
N ARG A 19 -0.66 6.81 -37.12
CA ARG A 19 0.29 7.44 -36.22
C ARG A 19 -0.07 6.94 -34.83
N ARG A 20 0.74 6.04 -34.33
CA ARG A 20 0.79 5.88 -32.90
C ARG A 20 0.94 7.27 -32.33
N ALA A 21 -0.10 7.76 -31.72
CA ALA A 21 -0.01 8.93 -30.90
C ALA A 21 1.08 8.62 -29.88
N ALA A 22 2.20 9.29 -29.97
CA ALA A 22 3.20 9.23 -28.92
C ALA A 22 2.49 9.59 -27.61
N PRO A 23 2.69 8.85 -26.54
CA PRO A 23 2.16 9.26 -25.26
C PRO A 23 2.63 10.68 -24.99
N PRO A 24 1.79 11.55 -24.49
CA PRO A 24 2.19 12.92 -24.23
C PRO A 24 3.34 12.92 -23.24
N GLU A 25 4.48 13.34 -23.69
CA GLU A 25 5.71 13.44 -22.89
C GLU A 25 5.63 14.52 -21.79
N GLY A 26 4.48 14.95 -21.41
CA GLY A 26 4.29 16.03 -20.45
C GLY A 26 3.80 15.63 -19.07
N ARG A 27 3.55 14.34 -18.82
CA ARG A 27 2.93 13.91 -17.56
C ARG A 27 3.87 13.24 -16.57
N ALA A 28 5.09 13.02 -16.94
CA ALA A 28 6.08 12.49 -16.00
C ALA A 28 6.46 13.52 -14.91
N GLU A 29 6.22 14.79 -15.14
CA GLU A 29 6.60 15.85 -14.21
C GLU A 29 5.61 16.04 -13.06
N ASP A 30 4.35 15.72 -13.27
CA ASP A 30 3.35 15.81 -12.20
C ASP A 30 3.43 14.66 -11.19
N ALA A 31 4.09 13.56 -11.55
CA ALA A 31 4.32 12.45 -10.63
C ALA A 31 5.45 12.71 -9.63
N THR A 32 6.31 13.68 -9.90
CA THR A 32 7.44 14.03 -9.02
C THR A 32 7.05 14.97 -7.90
N THR A 33 5.96 15.69 -8.01
CA THR A 33 5.52 16.61 -6.95
C THR A 33 4.85 15.90 -5.78
N THR A 34 4.39 14.68 -6.00
CA THR A 34 3.84 13.83 -4.94
C THR A 34 4.90 12.97 -4.25
N ALA A 35 6.12 13.01 -4.72
CA ALA A 35 7.24 12.30 -4.12
C ALA A 35 7.80 13.01 -2.87
N GLU A 36 7.33 14.18 -2.53
CA GLU A 36 7.47 14.78 -1.20
C GLU A 36 6.47 14.20 -0.18
N ALA A 37 5.84 13.08 -0.49
CA ALA A 37 5.39 12.20 0.56
C ALA A 37 6.61 11.95 1.45
N GLU A 38 6.58 12.51 2.64
CA GLU A 38 7.42 12.30 3.79
C GLU A 38 8.21 11.01 3.65
N PRO A 39 9.53 10.99 3.82
CA PRO A 39 10.28 9.76 3.82
C PRO A 39 9.51 8.81 4.71
N ARG A 40 8.98 7.78 4.12
CA ARG A 40 8.13 6.84 4.82
C ARG A 40 9.02 6.23 5.87
N GLU A 41 8.93 6.75 7.07
CA GLU A 41 9.65 6.29 8.25
C GLU A 41 9.18 4.89 8.63
N ILE A 42 9.37 3.97 7.70
CA ILE A 42 9.03 2.56 7.88
C ILE A 42 10.26 1.80 8.36
N SER A 43 11.42 2.45 8.34
CA SER A 43 12.67 1.72 8.27
C SER A 43 13.47 1.56 9.56
N THR A 44 13.05 2.12 10.69
CA THR A 44 13.85 1.98 11.93
C THR A 44 12.97 1.97 13.16
N ASP A 45 12.14 0.95 13.26
CA ASP A 45 11.37 0.75 14.48
C ASP A 45 12.17 -0.12 15.46
N THR A 46 13.13 0.52 16.10
CA THR A 46 13.91 -0.06 17.20
C THR A 46 13.00 -0.67 18.29
N ALA A 47 11.86 -0.05 18.55
CA ALA A 47 10.90 -0.55 19.53
C ALA A 47 10.31 -1.92 19.18
N ILE A 48 10.09 -2.20 17.88
CA ILE A 48 9.62 -3.53 17.44
C ILE A 48 10.74 -4.56 17.61
N ALA A 49 11.96 -4.19 17.28
CA ALA A 49 13.11 -5.08 17.44
C ALA A 49 13.42 -5.37 18.92
N ASP A 50 13.28 -4.38 19.79
CA ASP A 50 13.48 -4.54 21.23
C ASP A 50 12.37 -5.40 21.86
N ASP A 51 11.13 -5.25 21.41
CA ASP A 51 10.00 -6.06 21.86
C ASP A 51 10.11 -7.53 21.41
N ALA A 52 10.69 -7.79 20.25
CA ALA A 52 10.92 -9.15 19.75
C ALA A 52 11.86 -9.97 20.65
N GLY A 53 12.79 -9.32 21.36
CA GLY A 53 13.73 -9.99 22.27
C GLY A 53 13.15 -10.37 23.64
N ALA A 54 11.97 -9.87 23.99
CA ALA A 54 11.37 -10.04 25.33
C ALA A 54 10.06 -10.84 25.32
N GLY A 55 9.64 -11.34 24.14
CA GLY A 55 8.30 -11.82 23.93
C GLY A 55 8.10 -13.32 23.97
N THR A 56 6.84 -13.72 23.93
CA THR A 56 6.42 -15.10 23.70
C THR A 56 6.62 -15.48 22.24
N PRO A 57 6.66 -16.80 21.91
CA PRO A 57 6.73 -17.24 20.50
C PRO A 57 5.63 -16.65 19.62
N GLU A 58 4.43 -16.43 20.17
CA GLU A 58 3.32 -15.80 19.47
C GLU A 58 3.63 -14.32 19.15
N ARG A 59 4.24 -13.62 20.10
CA ARG A 59 4.67 -12.23 19.90
C ARG A 59 5.73 -12.14 18.80
N GLU A 60 6.74 -12.98 18.84
CA GLU A 60 7.78 -13.05 17.82
C GLU A 60 7.18 -13.34 16.43
N ALA A 61 6.34 -14.36 16.33
CA ALA A 61 5.69 -14.73 15.07
C ALA A 61 4.81 -13.59 14.54
N SER A 62 4.07 -12.90 15.40
CA SER A 62 3.25 -11.75 15.03
C SER A 62 4.11 -10.60 14.52
N LEU A 63 5.23 -10.28 15.16
CA LEU A 63 6.14 -9.22 14.72
C LEU A 63 6.80 -9.54 13.38
N GLN A 64 7.18 -10.78 13.12
CA GLN A 64 7.68 -11.19 11.80
C GLN A 64 6.66 -10.94 10.70
N VAL A 65 5.39 -11.27 10.95
CA VAL A 65 4.33 -11.02 9.98
C VAL A 65 4.07 -9.51 9.80
N VAL A 66 4.25 -8.70 10.84
CA VAL A 66 4.20 -7.23 10.72
C VAL A 66 5.32 -6.74 9.79
N GLU A 67 6.54 -7.23 9.95
CA GLU A 67 7.66 -6.85 9.08
C GLU A 67 7.41 -7.24 7.61
N GLU A 68 6.86 -8.43 7.36
CA GLU A 68 6.42 -8.81 6.00
C GLU A 68 5.37 -7.84 5.44
N GLY A 69 4.38 -7.49 6.26
CA GLY A 69 3.33 -6.53 5.88
C GLY A 69 3.88 -5.14 5.53
N LYS A 70 4.87 -4.66 6.29
CA LYS A 70 5.57 -3.40 5.99
C LYS A 70 6.26 -3.44 4.62
N GLY A 71 6.88 -4.56 4.28
CA GLY A 71 7.47 -4.77 2.96
C GLY A 71 6.44 -4.62 1.82
N TYR A 72 5.24 -5.17 1.99
CA TYR A 72 4.16 -4.99 1.02
C TYR A 72 3.68 -3.53 0.95
N LEU A 73 3.61 -2.85 2.07
CA LEU A 73 3.19 -1.45 2.13
C LEU A 73 4.18 -0.54 1.39
N ILE A 74 5.49 -0.76 1.59
CA ILE A 74 6.55 -0.05 0.85
C ILE A 74 6.43 -0.29 -0.66
N ALA A 75 6.07 -1.50 -1.06
CA ALA A 75 5.85 -1.85 -2.46
C ALA A 75 4.53 -1.30 -3.04
N GLY A 76 3.74 -0.56 -2.26
CA GLY A 76 2.44 -0.04 -2.69
C GLY A 76 1.32 -1.10 -2.75
N ARG A 77 1.55 -2.28 -2.20
CA ARG A 77 0.63 -3.41 -2.19
C ARG A 77 -0.20 -3.42 -0.90
N THR A 78 -1.03 -2.40 -0.77
CA THR A 78 -1.79 -2.13 0.47
C THR A 78 -2.72 -3.27 0.87
N ALA A 79 -3.39 -3.91 -0.10
CA ALA A 79 -4.29 -5.03 0.19
C ALA A 79 -3.57 -6.27 0.73
N GLU A 80 -2.37 -6.56 0.25
CA GLU A 80 -1.55 -7.65 0.76
C GLU A 80 -0.97 -7.30 2.14
N ALA A 81 -0.55 -6.06 2.31
CA ALA A 81 -0.11 -5.55 3.61
C ALA A 81 -1.21 -5.71 4.66
N GLU A 82 -2.43 -5.30 4.36
CA GLU A 82 -3.58 -5.42 5.26
C GLU A 82 -3.82 -6.88 5.68
N ARG A 83 -3.76 -7.82 4.74
CA ARG A 83 -3.90 -9.25 5.06
C ARG A 83 -2.82 -9.75 6.00
N ARG A 84 -1.59 -9.26 5.85
CA ARG A 84 -0.48 -9.61 6.76
C ARG A 84 -0.70 -9.05 8.15
N PHE A 85 -1.08 -7.80 8.25
CA PHE A 85 -1.35 -7.17 9.56
C PHE A 85 -2.56 -7.81 10.25
N ASP A 86 -3.63 -8.12 9.52
CA ASP A 86 -4.77 -8.87 10.05
C ASP A 86 -4.34 -10.25 10.58
N ARG A 87 -3.49 -10.95 9.83
CA ARG A 87 -2.92 -12.21 10.32
C ARG A 87 -2.08 -12.01 11.58
N ALA A 88 -1.28 -10.97 11.65
CA ALA A 88 -0.45 -10.67 12.83
C ALA A 88 -1.32 -10.43 14.08
N THR A 89 -2.44 -9.71 13.95
CA THR A 89 -3.39 -9.51 15.07
C THR A 89 -4.07 -10.79 15.54
N ARG A 90 -4.20 -11.78 14.68
CA ARG A 90 -4.75 -13.11 15.05
C ARG A 90 -3.71 -14.00 15.73
N ILE A 91 -2.44 -13.87 15.37
CA ILE A 91 -1.35 -14.59 16.01
C ILE A 91 -1.15 -14.08 17.44
N ASP A 92 -1.09 -12.77 17.61
CA ASP A 92 -1.01 -12.14 18.93
C ASP A 92 -1.99 -10.95 19.04
N PRO A 93 -3.16 -11.19 19.65
CA PRO A 93 -4.17 -10.14 19.84
C PRO A 93 -3.75 -9.00 20.79
N THR A 94 -2.62 -9.12 21.42
CA THR A 94 -2.06 -8.09 22.33
C THR A 94 -0.97 -7.26 21.67
N ASN A 95 -0.61 -7.57 20.43
CA ASN A 95 0.39 -6.82 19.68
C ASN A 95 -0.15 -5.49 19.16
N GLY A 96 0.07 -4.41 19.91
CA GLY A 96 -0.36 -3.05 19.51
C GLY A 96 0.26 -2.57 18.20
N PHE A 97 1.47 -3.01 17.85
CA PHE A 97 2.12 -2.68 16.58
C PHE A 97 1.34 -3.26 15.38
N ALA A 98 0.87 -4.51 15.49
CA ALA A 98 0.06 -5.13 14.46
C ALA A 98 -1.24 -4.35 14.20
N TYR A 99 -1.92 -3.91 15.26
CA TYR A 99 -3.11 -3.06 15.13
C TYR A 99 -2.80 -1.69 14.56
N TYR A 100 -1.68 -1.07 14.93
CA TYR A 100 -1.27 0.21 14.37
C TYR A 100 -1.07 0.12 12.85
N TRP A 101 -0.31 -0.87 12.39
CA TRP A 101 -0.04 -1.06 10.97
C TRP A 101 -1.29 -1.47 10.18
N LEU A 102 -2.18 -2.27 10.78
CA LEU A 102 -3.49 -2.58 10.20
C LEU A 102 -4.34 -1.33 10.03
N GLY A 103 -4.41 -0.48 11.04
CA GLY A 103 -5.11 0.78 10.96
C GLY A 103 -4.54 1.71 9.89
N ARG A 104 -3.22 1.82 9.83
CA ARG A 104 -2.54 2.61 8.80
C ARG A 104 -2.82 2.11 7.39
N SER A 105 -2.76 0.80 7.15
CA SER A 105 -3.08 0.25 5.82
C SER A 105 -4.53 0.53 5.41
N ARG A 106 -5.47 0.52 6.34
CA ARG A 106 -6.88 0.88 6.09
C ARG A 106 -7.06 2.36 5.78
N VAL A 107 -6.31 3.23 6.43
CA VAL A 107 -6.28 4.66 6.08
C VAL A 107 -5.78 4.84 4.64
N GLU A 108 -4.70 4.18 4.27
CA GLU A 108 -4.17 4.22 2.90
C GLU A 108 -5.15 3.64 1.87
N ALA A 109 -5.94 2.64 2.25
CA ALA A 109 -7.01 2.07 1.43
C ALA A 109 -8.28 2.95 1.37
N GLY A 110 -8.38 3.99 2.19
CA GLY A 110 -9.55 4.87 2.28
C GLY A 110 -10.69 4.37 3.17
N ASP A 111 -10.51 3.25 3.87
CA ASP A 111 -11.49 2.71 4.81
C ASP A 111 -11.30 3.33 6.21
N LEU A 112 -11.68 4.59 6.30
CA LEU A 112 -11.46 5.40 7.50
C LEU A 112 -12.28 4.91 8.70
N ALA A 113 -13.48 4.39 8.45
CA ALA A 113 -14.34 3.91 9.52
C ALA A 113 -13.77 2.64 10.19
N ALA A 114 -13.30 1.68 9.39
CA ALA A 114 -12.65 0.49 9.92
C ALA A 114 -11.28 0.80 10.53
N ALA A 115 -10.56 1.79 10.00
CA ALA A 115 -9.29 2.24 10.53
C ALA A 115 -9.45 2.79 11.97
N ALA A 116 -10.49 3.59 12.23
CA ALA A 116 -10.69 4.22 13.53
C ALA A 116 -10.76 3.19 14.67
N GLY A 117 -11.60 2.16 14.54
CA GLY A 117 -11.74 1.14 15.59
C GLY A 117 -10.45 0.34 15.84
N VAL A 118 -9.68 0.10 14.78
CA VAL A 118 -8.40 -0.61 14.89
C VAL A 118 -7.33 0.26 15.55
N LEU A 119 -7.31 1.56 15.25
CA LEU A 119 -6.37 2.51 15.84
C LEU A 119 -6.67 2.78 17.33
N GLU A 120 -7.93 2.80 17.74
CA GLU A 120 -8.31 2.84 19.16
C GLU A 120 -7.74 1.64 19.94
N LYS A 121 -7.85 0.46 19.32
CA LYS A 121 -7.26 -0.74 19.90
C LYS A 121 -5.74 -0.67 19.98
N ALA A 122 -5.10 -0.16 18.92
CA ALA A 122 -3.65 0.05 18.90
C ALA A 122 -3.21 1.00 20.01
N GLU A 123 -3.86 2.15 20.15
CA GLU A 123 -3.56 3.14 21.20
C GLU A 123 -3.65 2.52 22.60
N SER A 124 -4.68 1.74 22.86
CA SER A 124 -4.86 1.02 24.13
C SER A 124 -3.74 0.04 24.43
N LEU A 125 -3.27 -0.71 23.43
CA LEU A 125 -2.24 -1.73 23.58
C LEU A 125 -0.81 -1.17 23.60
N LEU A 126 -0.61 0.00 23.02
CA LEU A 126 0.69 0.68 22.93
C LEU A 126 1.02 1.53 24.17
N GLY A 127 0.29 1.36 25.27
CA GLY A 127 0.57 2.06 26.53
C GLY A 127 2.03 2.03 26.99
N PRO A 128 2.73 0.89 26.91
CA PRO A 128 4.15 0.79 27.25
C PRO A 128 5.09 1.54 26.30
N TYR A 129 4.61 1.93 25.12
CA TYR A 129 5.39 2.57 24.06
C TYR A 129 4.81 3.95 23.72
N PRO A 130 5.14 5.01 24.49
CA PRO A 130 4.49 6.30 24.39
C PRO A 130 4.58 6.93 23.00
N GLU A 131 5.71 6.81 22.31
CA GLU A 131 5.87 7.35 20.96
C GLU A 131 4.93 6.68 19.95
N TRP A 132 4.76 5.38 20.05
CA TRP A 132 3.87 4.61 19.18
C TRP A 132 2.40 4.88 19.50
N ARG A 133 2.07 5.00 20.78
CA ARG A 133 0.74 5.40 21.21
C ARG A 133 0.38 6.78 20.65
N ASP A 134 1.30 7.74 20.71
CA ASP A 134 1.08 9.08 20.19
C ASP A 134 0.97 9.09 18.65
N ARG A 135 1.70 8.21 17.96
CA ARG A 135 1.51 7.99 16.50
C ARG A 135 0.12 7.45 16.19
N ALA A 136 -0.34 6.46 16.95
CA ALA A 136 -1.68 5.89 16.79
C ALA A 136 -2.77 6.94 17.07
N ALA A 137 -2.62 7.72 18.13
CA ALA A 137 -3.54 8.80 18.49
C ALA A 137 -3.61 9.89 17.40
N ARG A 138 -2.47 10.31 16.83
CA ARG A 138 -2.45 11.28 15.74
C ARG A 138 -3.13 10.74 14.48
N LEU A 139 -2.86 9.49 14.14
CA LEU A 139 -3.48 8.86 12.98
C LEU A 139 -5.00 8.69 13.20
N LEU A 140 -5.41 8.30 14.40
CA LEU A 140 -6.82 8.22 14.78
C LEU A 140 -7.53 9.57 14.67
N ALA A 141 -6.88 10.65 15.13
CA ALA A 141 -7.42 12.00 15.02
C ALA A 141 -7.61 12.45 13.56
N SER A 142 -6.78 11.96 12.63
CA SER A 142 -6.89 12.31 11.22
C SER A 142 -8.04 11.60 10.49
N VAL A 143 -8.59 10.53 11.05
CA VAL A 143 -9.68 9.75 10.45
C VAL A 143 -11.05 9.98 11.09
N ARG A 144 -11.10 10.79 12.12
CA ARG A 144 -12.32 11.25 12.79
C ARG A 144 -12.74 12.61 12.28
#